data_fc0a68e83934d02921fab9c79c240736
#
_entry.id   fc0a68e83934d02921fab9c79c240736
#
_cell.length_a   1.000
_cell.length_b   1.000
_cell.length_c   1.000
_cell.angle_alpha   90.00
_cell.angle_beta   90.00
_cell.angle_gamma   90.00
#
_symmetry.space_group_name_H-M   'P 1'
#
loop_
_entity.id
_entity.type
_entity.pdbx_description
1 polymer ?
#
loop_
_entity_poly.entity_id
_entity_poly.type
_entity_poly.pdbx_seq_one_letter_code
_entity_poly.pdbx_strand_id
1 'polypeptide(L)'
;MKIIVTNHAEERAKERLGWNKHAIKRMAERAYETGISHYDTDGKLMKYFDKLFLVEHQANNVRIYGQVVYLFSNNRLVTLFIIPKNIEKYIKNNNMFHVKQKED
;
A
#
# COMPACT_ATOMS: atom_id res chain seq x y z
N MET A 1 0.74 -1.24 16.66
CA MET A 1 0.69 -2.53 15.94
C MET A 1 2.05 -2.85 15.35
N LYS A 2 2.51 -4.04 15.56
CA LYS A 2 3.81 -4.43 15.08
C LYS A 2 3.71 -5.09 13.71
N ILE A 3 4.43 -4.55 12.74
CA ILE A 3 4.45 -5.08 11.39
C ILE A 3 5.71 -5.90 11.19
N ILE A 4 5.56 -7.04 10.56
CA ILE A 4 6.68 -7.90 10.20
C ILE A 4 6.99 -7.69 8.73
N VAL A 5 8.23 -7.30 8.43
CA VAL A 5 8.65 -7.11 7.04
C VAL A 5 9.42 -8.35 6.62
N THR A 6 8.92 -9.04 5.59
CA THR A 6 9.56 -10.25 5.10
C THR A 6 10.87 -9.91 4.38
N ASN A 7 11.76 -10.89 4.25
CA ASN A 7 13.01 -10.69 3.52
C ASN A 7 12.74 -10.30 2.08
N HIS A 8 11.74 -10.92 1.47
CA HIS A 8 11.37 -10.59 0.10
C HIS A 8 10.96 -9.12 -0.02
N ALA A 9 10.16 -8.65 0.94
CA ALA A 9 9.71 -7.26 0.92
C ALA A 9 10.90 -6.31 1.13
N GLU A 10 11.84 -6.67 2.01
CA GLU A 10 13.03 -5.85 2.20
C GLU A 10 13.84 -5.72 0.91
N GLU A 11 14.00 -6.83 0.20
CA GLU A 11 14.72 -6.82 -1.06
C GLU A 11 14.02 -5.95 -2.09
N ARG A 12 12.71 -6.08 -2.18
CA ARG A 12 11.94 -5.29 -3.14
C ARG A 12 11.99 -3.81 -2.81
N ALA A 13 11.93 -3.48 -1.53
CA ALA A 13 12.01 -2.08 -1.10
C ALA A 13 13.37 -1.48 -1.48
N LYS A 14 14.43 -2.25 -1.29
CA LYS A 14 15.76 -1.79 -1.64
C LYS A 14 15.91 -1.63 -3.14
N GLU A 15 15.45 -2.62 -3.91
CA GLU A 15 15.59 -2.61 -5.36
C GLU A 15 14.75 -1.53 -6.03
N ARG A 16 13.52 -1.38 -5.57
CA ARG A 16 12.56 -0.51 -6.26
C ARG A 16 12.51 0.90 -5.71
N LEU A 17 12.85 1.08 -4.43
CA LEU A 17 12.69 2.36 -3.76
C LEU A 17 13.97 2.86 -3.10
N GLY A 18 15.00 2.02 -3.00
CA GLY A 18 16.23 2.42 -2.33
C GLY A 18 16.10 2.54 -0.83
N TRP A 19 15.11 1.89 -0.23
CA TRP A 19 14.85 1.98 1.20
C TRP A 19 15.66 0.94 1.97
N ASN A 20 16.18 1.35 3.14
CA ASN A 20 16.84 0.41 4.04
C ASN A 20 15.80 -0.20 4.98
N LYS A 21 16.27 -1.07 5.89
CA LYS A 21 15.38 -1.78 6.81
C LYS A 21 14.53 -0.84 7.66
N HIS A 22 15.13 0.22 8.16
CA HIS A 22 14.41 1.16 9.03
C HIS A 22 13.34 1.90 8.26
N ALA A 23 13.67 2.31 7.04
CA ALA A 23 12.73 3.05 6.22
C ALA A 23 11.53 2.19 5.85
N ILE A 24 11.78 0.95 5.40
CA ILE A 24 10.67 0.09 4.98
C ILE A 24 9.77 -0.26 6.16
N LYS A 25 10.35 -0.50 7.32
CA LYS A 25 9.54 -0.84 8.49
C LYS A 25 8.64 0.33 8.88
N ARG A 26 9.21 1.53 8.94
CA ARG A 26 8.44 2.71 9.31
C ARG A 26 7.32 2.98 8.30
N MET A 27 7.63 2.89 7.01
CA MET A 27 6.63 3.15 5.99
C MET A 27 5.57 2.07 5.94
N ALA A 28 5.94 0.83 6.17
CA ALA A 28 4.97 -0.26 6.21
C ALA A 28 4.00 -0.08 7.37
N GLU A 29 4.49 0.35 8.52
CA GLU A 29 3.62 0.61 9.66
C GLU A 29 2.64 1.72 9.37
N ARG A 30 3.10 2.80 8.75
CA ARG A 30 2.22 3.90 8.38
C ARG A 30 1.18 3.47 7.36
N ALA A 31 1.59 2.69 6.36
CA ALA A 31 0.67 2.20 5.35
C ALA A 31 -0.40 1.32 5.98
N TYR A 32 0.00 0.47 6.91
CA TYR A 32 -0.94 -0.42 7.58
C TYR A 32 -1.97 0.35 8.38
N GLU A 33 -1.54 1.42 9.04
CA GLU A 33 -2.41 2.18 9.93
C GLU A 33 -3.23 3.24 9.21
N THR A 34 -2.64 3.92 8.24
CA THR A 34 -3.28 5.08 7.63
C THR A 34 -3.38 5.04 6.11
N GLY A 35 -2.87 3.99 5.48
CA GLY A 35 -2.93 3.88 4.02
C GLY A 35 -4.35 3.67 3.53
N ILE A 36 -4.57 3.96 2.25
CA ILE A 36 -5.86 3.72 1.61
C ILE A 36 -6.10 2.23 1.55
N SER A 37 -7.21 1.78 2.14
CA SER A 37 -7.57 0.37 2.14
C SER A 37 -8.65 0.11 1.10
N HIS A 38 -8.95 -1.17 0.89
CA HIS A 38 -10.01 -1.56 -0.03
C HIS A 38 -11.35 -0.92 0.34
N TYR A 39 -11.60 -0.76 1.62
CA TYR A 39 -12.85 -0.15 2.09
C TYR A 39 -12.96 1.33 1.79
N ASP A 40 -11.83 1.97 1.53
CA ASP A 40 -11.81 3.40 1.24
C ASP A 40 -11.96 3.69 -0.26
N THR A 41 -12.11 2.66 -1.08
CA THR A 41 -12.07 2.82 -2.53
C THR A 41 -13.41 2.52 -3.17
N ASP A 42 -13.58 3.06 -4.38
CA ASP A 42 -14.71 2.72 -5.23
C ASP A 42 -14.26 2.82 -6.69
N GLY A 43 -15.15 2.44 -7.60
CA GLY A 43 -14.90 2.56 -9.02
C GLY A 43 -13.64 1.85 -9.48
N LYS A 44 -12.83 2.56 -10.23
CA LYS A 44 -11.64 1.98 -10.85
C LYS A 44 -10.59 1.54 -9.85
N LEU A 45 -10.45 2.30 -8.78
CA LEU A 45 -9.45 1.96 -7.76
C LEU A 45 -9.86 0.68 -7.03
N MET A 46 -11.15 0.52 -6.75
CA MET A 46 -11.62 -0.71 -6.14
C MET A 46 -11.35 -1.91 -7.04
N LYS A 47 -11.57 -1.76 -8.33
CA LYS A 47 -11.30 -2.84 -9.28
C LYS A 47 -9.83 -3.20 -9.29
N TYR A 48 -8.97 -2.19 -9.17
CA TYR A 48 -7.53 -2.43 -9.10
C TYR A 48 -7.17 -3.26 -7.86
N PHE A 49 -7.75 -2.92 -6.71
CA PHE A 49 -7.53 -3.69 -5.49
C PHE A 49 -8.01 -5.13 -5.66
N ASP A 50 -9.20 -5.31 -6.24
CA ASP A 50 -9.74 -6.65 -6.48
C ASP A 50 -8.79 -7.47 -7.35
N LYS A 51 -8.23 -6.86 -8.38
CA LYS A 51 -7.31 -7.52 -9.26
C LYS A 51 -6.04 -7.95 -8.52
N LEU A 52 -5.55 -7.09 -7.63
CA LEU A 52 -4.36 -7.42 -6.85
C LEU A 52 -4.59 -8.64 -5.97
N PHE A 53 -5.77 -8.75 -5.35
CA PHE A 53 -6.08 -9.91 -4.55
C PHE A 53 -6.14 -11.18 -5.37
N LEU A 54 -6.60 -11.08 -6.62
CA LEU A 54 -6.64 -12.25 -7.50
C LEU A 54 -5.24 -12.69 -7.91
N VAL A 55 -4.34 -11.74 -8.11
CA VAL A 55 -2.98 -12.05 -8.54
C VAL A 55 -2.11 -12.49 -7.37
N GLU A 56 -2.25 -11.83 -6.23
CA GLU A 56 -1.43 -12.10 -5.05
C GLU A 56 -2.25 -12.86 -4.02
N HIS A 57 -2.32 -14.15 -4.16
CA HIS A 57 -3.17 -14.99 -3.31
C HIS A 57 -2.79 -14.94 -1.84
N GLN A 58 -1.54 -14.64 -1.53
CA GLN A 58 -1.08 -14.63 -0.15
C GLN A 58 -1.48 -13.37 0.59
N ALA A 59 -1.79 -12.31 -0.14
CA ALA A 59 -2.14 -11.04 0.48
C ALA A 59 -3.62 -10.98 0.80
N ASN A 60 -3.96 -10.52 1.99
CA ASN A 60 -5.35 -10.29 2.37
C ASN A 60 -5.61 -8.85 2.77
N ASN A 61 -4.62 -7.98 2.65
CA ASN A 61 -4.77 -6.58 3.00
C ASN A 61 -3.85 -5.75 2.09
N VAL A 62 -4.47 -4.94 1.24
CA VAL A 62 -3.74 -4.07 0.33
C VAL A 62 -3.89 -2.65 0.81
N ARG A 63 -2.79 -1.93 0.92
CA ARG A 63 -2.79 -0.53 1.32
C ARG A 63 -1.98 0.29 0.35
N ILE A 64 -2.45 1.50 0.09
CA ILE A 64 -1.71 2.46 -0.73
C ILE A 64 -1.35 3.63 0.17
N TYR A 65 -0.06 3.92 0.24
CA TYR A 65 0.44 5.01 1.05
C TYR A 65 1.57 5.71 0.30
N GLY A 66 1.46 7.04 0.19
CA GLY A 66 2.35 7.76 -0.69
C GLY A 66 2.08 7.32 -2.12
N GLN A 67 3.03 6.85 -2.82
CA GLN A 67 2.84 6.36 -4.18
C GLN A 67 3.22 4.89 -4.27
N VAL A 68 3.09 4.20 -3.16
CA VAL A 68 3.53 2.81 -3.05
C VAL A 68 2.35 1.94 -2.64
N VAL A 69 2.25 0.79 -3.29
CA VAL A 69 1.26 -0.23 -2.96
C VAL A 69 1.92 -1.26 -2.05
N TYR A 70 1.28 -1.52 -0.92
CA TYR A 70 1.78 -2.48 0.08
C TYR A 70 0.82 -3.65 0.17
N LEU A 71 1.34 -4.86 0.01
CA LEU A 71 0.53 -6.07 0.10
C LEU A 71 0.90 -6.82 1.38
N PHE A 72 -0.07 -6.91 2.27
CA PHE A 72 0.10 -7.57 3.57
C PHE A 72 -0.64 -8.90 3.62
N SER A 73 -0.07 -9.84 4.35
CA SER A 73 -0.76 -11.03 4.81
C SER A 73 -0.85 -10.90 6.33
N ASN A 74 -2.02 -10.52 6.81
CA ASN A 74 -2.23 -10.12 8.20
C ASN A 74 -1.32 -8.93 8.53
N ASN A 75 -0.40 -9.07 9.49
CA ASN A 75 0.52 -7.99 9.84
C ASN A 75 1.90 -8.14 9.18
N ARG A 76 1.99 -9.01 8.17
CA ARG A 76 3.25 -9.30 7.51
C ARG A 76 3.28 -8.67 6.13
N LEU A 77 4.26 -7.83 5.86
CA LEU A 77 4.41 -7.21 4.56
C LEU A 77 5.05 -8.23 3.61
N VAL A 78 4.29 -8.64 2.59
CA VAL A 78 4.72 -9.66 1.64
C VAL A 78 5.54 -9.04 0.52
N THR A 79 5.03 -7.95 -0.05
CA THR A 79 5.72 -7.25 -1.14
C THR A 79 5.18 -5.83 -1.26
N LEU A 80 5.85 -5.03 -2.08
CA LEU A 80 5.42 -3.65 -2.34
C LEU A 80 5.97 -3.23 -3.69
N PHE A 81 5.32 -2.22 -4.28
CA PHE A 81 5.77 -1.66 -5.56
C PHE A 81 5.20 -0.27 -5.76
N ILE A 82 5.79 0.48 -6.68
CA ILE A 82 5.31 1.81 -7.00
C ILE A 82 4.01 1.70 -7.77
N ILE A 83 3.04 2.54 -7.43
CA ILE A 83 1.72 2.51 -8.07
C ILE A 83 1.87 2.83 -9.57
N PRO A 84 1.18 2.08 -10.45
CA PRO A 84 1.19 2.42 -11.86
C PRO A 84 0.57 3.79 -12.11
N LYS A 85 1.11 4.50 -13.08
CA LYS A 85 0.67 5.87 -13.36
C LYS A 85 -0.79 5.95 -13.78
N ASN A 86 -1.25 4.95 -14.52
CA ASN A 86 -2.65 4.95 -14.97
C ASN A 86 -3.62 4.75 -13.82
N ILE A 87 -3.13 4.33 -12.66
CA ILE A 87 -3.97 4.15 -11.47
C ILE A 87 -3.81 5.35 -10.53
N GLU A 88 -2.69 6.02 -10.59
CA GLU A 88 -2.35 7.10 -9.67
C GLU A 88 -3.41 8.20 -9.65
N LYS A 89 -3.98 8.50 -10.80
CA LYS A 89 -4.99 9.57 -10.86
C LYS A 89 -6.23 9.25 -10.03
N TYR A 90 -6.55 7.98 -9.89
CA TYR A 90 -7.69 7.57 -9.06
C TYR A 90 -7.37 7.71 -7.58
N ILE A 91 -6.09 7.55 -7.23
CA ILE A 91 -5.64 7.76 -5.87
C ILE A 91 -5.79 9.22 -5.48
N LYS A 92 -5.44 10.12 -6.38
CA LYS A 92 -5.53 11.54 -6.09
C LYS A 92 -6.94 11.94 -5.73
N ASN A 93 -7.92 11.40 -6.44
CA ASN A 93 -9.31 11.69 -6.12
C ASN A 93 -9.68 11.23 -4.72
N ASN A 94 -9.25 10.02 -4.36
CA ASN A 94 -9.52 9.49 -3.03
C ASN A 94 -8.71 10.23 -1.96
N ASN A 95 -7.47 10.57 -2.27
CA ASN A 95 -6.63 11.29 -1.32
C ASN A 95 -7.15 12.67 -1.02
N MET A 96 -7.71 13.33 -2.02
CA MET A 96 -8.29 14.65 -1.77
C MET A 96 -9.40 14.57 -0.74
N PHE A 97 -10.18 13.51 -0.80
CA PHE A 97 -11.20 13.27 0.19
C PHE A 97 -10.59 13.12 1.59
N HIS A 98 -9.54 12.33 1.69
CA HIS A 98 -8.85 12.12 2.96
C HIS A 98 -8.18 13.38 3.45
N VAL A 99 -7.58 14.14 2.55
CA VAL A 99 -6.91 15.37 2.93
C VAL A 99 -7.89 16.34 3.53
N LYS A 100 -9.08 16.45 2.94
CA LYS A 100 -10.10 17.32 3.50
C LYS A 100 -10.46 16.93 4.92
N GLN A 101 -10.57 15.64 5.16
CA GLN A 101 -10.87 15.16 6.51
C GLN A 101 -9.78 15.53 7.49
N LYS A 102 -8.54 15.45 7.06
CA LYS A 102 -7.42 15.76 7.94
C LYS A 102 -7.31 17.24 8.23
N GLU A 103 -7.64 18.05 7.27
CA GLU A 103 -7.55 19.49 7.44
C GLU A 103 -8.64 20.04 8.34
N ASP A 104 -9.73 19.33 8.39
CA ASP A 104 -10.84 19.73 9.24
C ASP A 104 -10.57 19.48 10.69
#